data_f68238f8587927ad782d2c944928e590
#
_entry.id   f68238f8587927ad782d2c944928e590
#
_cell.length_a   1.000
_cell.length_b   1.000
_cell.length_c   1.000
_cell.angle_alpha   90.00
_cell.angle_beta   90.00
_cell.angle_gamma   90.00
#
_symmetry.space_group_name_H-M   'P 1'
#
loop_
_entity.id
_entity.type
_entity.pdbx_description
1 polymer ?
#
loop_
_entity_poly.entity_id
_entity_poly.type
_entity_poly.pdbx_seq_one_letter_code
_entity_poly.pdbx_strand_id
1 'polypeptide(L)'
;MNEQTRIIYRILEERYVKNAWTHIIQECQAEIHLKEFIKQRNQMGLAAALTSSTAIISLIAKCVSLIDNKYILLVIPIITAGLSAWSTYLTFRFKDRVLEKKAEENKHFAAKCHDLRNRYESLLGDIKSGIIADSAVICKLRDELADMENQIYADSATPHTSNKAVKLARSRLLGSYESQTTDEEIRAIVPLHLQIL
;
A
#
# COMPACT_ATOMS: atom_id res chain seq x y z
N MET A 1 5.33 -18.36 -34.48
CA MET A 1 5.36 -18.94 -33.14
C MET A 1 4.74 -20.33 -33.22
N ASN A 2 5.40 -21.38 -32.74
CA ASN A 2 4.83 -22.73 -32.71
C ASN A 2 3.82 -22.89 -31.58
N GLU A 3 3.02 -23.96 -31.58
CA GLU A 3 1.96 -24.18 -30.58
C GLU A 3 2.49 -24.26 -29.14
N GLN A 4 3.61 -24.92 -28.94
CA GLN A 4 4.27 -25.03 -27.63
C GLN A 4 4.67 -23.63 -27.10
N THR A 5 5.31 -22.81 -27.92
CA THR A 5 5.68 -21.44 -27.57
C THR A 5 4.45 -20.59 -27.24
N ARG A 6 3.33 -20.79 -27.94
CA ARG A 6 2.07 -20.09 -27.66
C ARG A 6 1.49 -20.41 -26.29
N ILE A 7 1.54 -21.70 -25.90
CA ILE A 7 1.09 -22.13 -24.56
C ILE A 7 1.98 -21.48 -23.46
N ILE A 8 3.30 -21.53 -23.65
CA ILE A 8 4.24 -20.91 -22.69
C ILE A 8 4.01 -19.40 -22.59
N TYR A 9 3.82 -18.73 -23.71
CA TYR A 9 3.54 -17.31 -23.77
C TYR A 9 2.29 -16.94 -22.94
N ARG A 10 1.20 -17.69 -23.10
CA ARG A 10 -0.01 -17.47 -22.31
C ARG A 10 0.22 -17.64 -20.79
N ILE A 11 0.98 -18.63 -20.39
CA ILE A 11 1.36 -18.81 -18.98
C ILE A 11 2.14 -17.58 -18.47
N LEU A 12 3.04 -17.04 -19.27
CA LEU A 12 3.81 -15.83 -18.93
C LEU A 12 2.89 -14.60 -18.84
N GLU A 13 1.91 -14.43 -19.73
CA GLU A 13 0.89 -13.37 -19.64
C GLU A 13 0.09 -13.45 -18.35
N GLU A 14 -0.36 -14.64 -17.95
CA GLU A 14 -1.09 -14.86 -16.69
C GLU A 14 -0.22 -14.49 -15.47
N ARG A 15 1.07 -14.85 -15.49
CA ARG A 15 2.02 -14.50 -14.43
C ARG A 15 2.30 -13.01 -14.39
N TYR A 16 2.46 -12.36 -15.53
CA TYR A 16 2.57 -10.90 -15.64
C TYR A 16 1.37 -10.21 -14.98
N VAL A 17 0.15 -10.61 -15.36
CA VAL A 17 -1.10 -10.05 -14.82
C VAL A 17 -1.19 -10.26 -13.31
N LYS A 18 -0.90 -11.45 -12.80
CA LYS A 18 -0.87 -11.76 -11.37
C LYS A 18 0.07 -10.81 -10.61
N ASN A 19 1.28 -10.59 -11.14
CA ASN A 19 2.26 -9.71 -10.50
C ASN A 19 1.86 -8.24 -10.61
N ALA A 20 1.23 -7.81 -11.72
CA ALA A 20 0.67 -6.47 -11.86
C ALA A 20 -0.43 -6.20 -10.82
N TRP A 21 -1.36 -7.15 -10.64
CA TRP A 21 -2.39 -7.08 -9.61
C TRP A 21 -1.81 -6.98 -8.20
N THR A 22 -0.90 -7.89 -7.86
CA THR A 22 -0.28 -7.92 -6.53
C THR A 22 0.46 -6.63 -6.23
N HIS A 23 1.25 -6.12 -7.18
CA HIS A 23 1.93 -4.84 -7.08
C HIS A 23 0.96 -3.71 -6.71
N ILE A 24 -0.08 -3.49 -7.50
CA ILE A 24 -1.03 -2.38 -7.29
C ILE A 24 -1.85 -2.55 -6.02
N ILE A 25 -2.26 -3.78 -5.66
CA ILE A 25 -2.96 -4.03 -4.38
C ILE A 25 -2.08 -3.64 -3.20
N GLN A 26 -0.81 -4.01 -3.22
CA GLN A 26 0.13 -3.70 -2.15
C GLN A 26 0.44 -2.19 -2.08
N GLU A 27 0.56 -1.50 -3.21
CA GLU A 27 0.68 -0.04 -3.23
C GLU A 27 -0.56 0.64 -2.63
N CYS A 28 -1.76 0.20 -3.03
CA CYS A 28 -3.01 0.73 -2.49
C CYS A 28 -3.12 0.50 -0.98
N GLN A 29 -2.68 -0.66 -0.49
CA GLN A 29 -2.66 -0.95 0.94
C GLN A 29 -1.66 -0.07 1.69
N ALA A 30 -0.48 0.15 1.14
CA ALA A 30 0.51 1.06 1.70
C ALA A 30 -0.03 2.50 1.80
N GLU A 31 -0.73 2.98 0.78
CA GLU A 31 -1.37 4.29 0.82
C GLU A 31 -2.47 4.40 1.89
N ILE A 32 -3.26 3.35 2.07
CA ILE A 32 -4.29 3.31 3.11
C ILE A 32 -3.62 3.43 4.49
N HIS A 33 -2.58 2.64 4.75
CA HIS A 33 -1.84 2.70 6.02
C HIS A 33 -1.18 4.07 6.24
N LEU A 34 -0.60 4.65 5.19
CA LEU A 34 0.01 5.97 5.28
C LEU A 34 -1.02 7.08 5.57
N LYS A 35 -2.19 7.03 4.93
CA LYS A 35 -3.29 7.99 5.20
C LYS A 35 -3.79 7.86 6.63
N GLU A 36 -3.95 6.64 7.14
CA GLU A 36 -4.34 6.39 8.52
C GLU A 36 -3.26 6.88 9.50
N PHE A 37 -1.99 6.63 9.22
CA PHE A 37 -0.88 7.14 10.01
C PHE A 37 -0.85 8.66 10.07
N ILE A 38 -1.01 9.36 8.94
CA ILE A 38 -1.06 10.82 8.87
C ILE A 38 -2.25 11.35 9.70
N LYS A 39 -3.42 10.71 9.59
CA LYS A 39 -4.60 11.07 10.38
C LYS A 39 -4.33 10.94 11.88
N GLN A 40 -3.72 9.84 12.31
CA GLN A 40 -3.32 9.63 13.70
C GLN A 40 -2.33 10.68 14.18
N ARG A 41 -1.28 10.97 13.39
CA ARG A 41 -0.29 12.01 13.70
C ARG A 41 -0.92 13.38 13.83
N ASN A 42 -1.86 13.74 12.97
CA ASN A 42 -2.57 15.01 13.04
C ASN A 42 -3.46 15.10 14.30
N GLN A 43 -4.12 14.00 14.70
CA GLN A 43 -4.88 13.94 15.95
C GLN A 43 -3.99 14.14 17.18
N MET A 44 -2.80 13.52 17.20
CA MET A 44 -1.82 13.73 18.26
C MET A 44 -1.31 15.18 18.31
N GLY A 45 -1.01 15.76 17.15
CA GLY A 45 -0.59 17.16 17.05
C GLY A 45 -1.67 18.12 17.56
N LEU A 46 -2.93 17.90 17.20
CA LEU A 46 -4.06 18.69 17.69
C LEU A 46 -4.23 18.55 19.20
N ALA A 47 -4.19 17.33 19.74
CA ALA A 47 -4.29 17.10 21.18
C ALA A 47 -3.17 17.80 21.94
N ALA A 48 -1.93 17.72 21.47
CA ALA A 48 -0.78 18.40 22.04
C ALA A 48 -0.92 19.93 22.00
N ALA A 49 -1.39 20.49 20.88
CA ALA A 49 -1.63 21.93 20.74
C ALA A 49 -2.72 22.41 21.69
N LEU A 50 -3.83 21.69 21.82
CA LEU A 50 -4.90 22.04 22.75
C LEU A 50 -4.42 21.98 24.21
N THR A 51 -3.65 20.95 24.58
CA THR A 51 -3.10 20.81 25.93
C THR A 51 -2.15 21.97 26.25
N SER A 52 -1.27 22.35 25.33
CA SER A 52 -0.36 23.48 25.50
C SER A 52 -1.08 24.80 25.63
N SER A 53 -2.10 25.05 24.81
CA SER A 53 -2.90 26.27 24.83
C SER A 53 -3.66 26.43 26.15
N THR A 54 -4.27 25.35 26.65
CA THR A 54 -5.00 25.41 27.94
C THR A 54 -4.09 25.61 29.13
N ALA A 55 -2.87 25.03 29.11
CA ALA A 55 -1.86 25.25 30.12
C ALA A 55 -1.40 26.75 30.16
N ILE A 56 -1.19 27.35 28.99
CA ILE A 56 -0.84 28.78 28.86
C ILE A 56 -1.98 29.66 29.39
N ILE A 57 -3.22 29.40 28.97
CA ILE A 57 -4.41 30.15 29.43
C ILE A 57 -4.56 30.05 30.95
N SER A 58 -4.34 28.86 31.55
CA SER A 58 -4.42 28.69 33.01
C SER A 58 -3.34 29.45 33.76
N LEU A 59 -2.13 29.53 33.20
CA LEU A 59 -1.04 30.32 33.73
C LEU A 59 -1.37 31.83 33.69
N ILE A 60 -1.82 32.35 32.55
CA ILE A 60 -2.19 33.75 32.37
C ILE A 60 -3.35 34.10 33.31
N ALA A 61 -4.36 33.25 33.41
CA ALA A 61 -5.48 33.49 34.34
C ALA A 61 -5.07 33.59 35.79
N LYS A 62 -4.08 32.80 36.22
CA LYS A 62 -3.49 32.90 37.56
C LYS A 62 -2.67 34.17 37.78
N CYS A 63 -1.88 34.60 36.77
CA CYS A 63 -1.00 35.74 36.88
C CYS A 63 -1.77 37.08 36.86
N VAL A 64 -2.89 37.13 36.14
CA VAL A 64 -3.62 38.43 35.95
C VAL A 64 -4.68 38.68 37.02
N SER A 65 -4.92 37.71 37.96
CA SER A 65 -5.94 37.81 39.05
C SER A 65 -7.33 38.39 38.59
N LEU A 66 -7.60 38.38 37.31
CA LEU A 66 -8.77 39.01 36.69
C LEU A 66 -10.05 38.17 36.83
N ILE A 67 -9.98 36.94 37.35
CA ILE A 67 -11.12 36.06 37.41
C ILE A 67 -11.45 35.74 38.85
N ASP A 68 -12.26 36.57 39.45
CA ASP A 68 -12.84 36.36 40.79
C ASP A 68 -13.92 35.25 40.80
N ASN A 69 -14.12 34.59 39.68
CA ASN A 69 -15.14 33.55 39.52
C ASN A 69 -14.57 32.16 39.88
N LYS A 70 -14.92 31.67 41.07
CA LYS A 70 -14.51 30.36 41.61
C LYS A 70 -14.79 29.18 40.64
N TYR A 71 -15.83 29.29 39.79
CA TYR A 71 -16.17 28.23 38.81
C TYR A 71 -15.18 28.18 37.66
N ILE A 72 -14.69 29.30 37.16
CA ILE A 72 -13.69 29.34 36.09
C ILE A 72 -12.36 28.78 36.57
N LEU A 73 -11.94 29.11 37.80
CA LEU A 73 -10.74 28.59 38.44
C LEU A 73 -10.78 27.06 38.65
N LEU A 74 -11.97 26.45 38.78
CA LEU A 74 -12.12 24.99 38.91
C LEU A 74 -12.22 24.31 37.55
N VAL A 75 -12.94 24.88 36.59
CA VAL A 75 -13.22 24.26 35.27
C VAL A 75 -11.97 24.17 34.40
N ILE A 76 -11.15 25.22 34.37
CA ILE A 76 -9.93 25.24 33.54
C ILE A 76 -8.96 24.10 33.88
N PRO A 77 -8.61 23.83 35.16
CA PRO A 77 -7.74 22.69 35.52
C PRO A 77 -8.33 21.33 35.14
N ILE A 78 -9.64 21.16 35.28
CA ILE A 78 -10.32 19.90 34.93
C ILE A 78 -10.21 19.64 33.41
N ILE A 79 -10.49 20.66 32.60
CA ILE A 79 -10.35 20.56 31.13
C ILE A 79 -8.89 20.25 30.74
N THR A 80 -7.93 20.98 31.36
CA THR A 80 -6.51 20.75 31.11
C THR A 80 -6.06 19.35 31.47
N ALA A 81 -6.50 18.85 32.63
CA ALA A 81 -6.20 17.46 33.05
C ALA A 81 -6.81 16.44 32.08
N GLY A 82 -8.06 16.64 31.65
CA GLY A 82 -8.72 15.78 30.65
C GLY A 82 -7.99 15.75 29.33
N LEU A 83 -7.59 16.91 28.80
CA LEU A 83 -6.82 17.02 27.56
C LEU A 83 -5.41 16.41 27.70
N SER A 84 -4.76 16.57 28.82
CA SER A 84 -3.45 15.95 29.10
C SER A 84 -3.55 14.43 29.14
N ALA A 85 -4.56 13.89 29.83
CA ALA A 85 -4.81 12.47 29.86
C ALA A 85 -5.12 11.91 28.46
N TRP A 86 -5.93 12.63 27.67
CA TRP A 86 -6.23 12.28 26.27
C TRP A 86 -4.98 12.30 25.40
N SER A 87 -4.17 13.33 25.47
CA SER A 87 -2.89 13.44 24.74
C SER A 87 -1.93 12.31 25.10
N THR A 88 -1.81 12.00 26.39
CA THR A 88 -0.99 10.88 26.88
C THR A 88 -1.50 9.55 26.34
N TYR A 89 -2.80 9.31 26.40
CA TYR A 89 -3.42 8.11 25.84
C TYR A 89 -3.13 7.95 24.35
N LEU A 90 -3.27 9.01 23.55
CA LEU A 90 -2.96 8.98 22.13
C LEU A 90 -1.48 8.67 21.89
N THR A 91 -0.59 9.27 22.66
CA THR A 91 0.85 9.05 22.56
C THR A 91 1.21 7.59 22.81
N PHE A 92 0.66 6.98 23.87
CA PHE A 92 0.87 5.56 24.15
C PHE A 92 0.28 4.65 23.07
N ARG A 93 -0.94 4.95 22.63
CA ARG A 93 -1.64 4.13 21.61
C ARG A 93 -0.91 4.12 20.26
N PHE A 94 -0.23 5.21 19.89
CA PHE A 94 0.40 5.37 18.58
C PHE A 94 1.94 5.33 18.64
N LYS A 95 2.51 4.96 19.79
CA LYS A 95 3.97 4.96 20.02
C LYS A 95 4.75 4.13 18.99
N ASP A 96 4.23 2.98 18.60
CA ASP A 96 5.02 1.98 17.87
C ASP A 96 5.09 2.20 16.36
N ARG A 97 4.46 3.27 15.82
CA ARG A 97 4.42 3.56 14.38
C ARG A 97 4.04 2.35 13.51
N VAL A 98 3.18 1.48 14.04
CA VAL A 98 2.81 0.20 13.40
C VAL A 98 2.29 0.40 11.99
N LEU A 99 1.48 1.46 11.75
CA LEU A 99 0.94 1.75 10.42
C LEU A 99 2.01 2.22 9.44
N GLU A 100 3.00 2.99 9.90
CA GLU A 100 4.14 3.41 9.07
C GLU A 100 4.96 2.20 8.64
N LYS A 101 5.32 1.32 9.58
CA LYS A 101 6.04 0.08 9.29
C LYS A 101 5.28 -0.82 8.33
N LYS A 102 3.96 -1.01 8.55
CA LYS A 102 3.11 -1.78 7.62
C LYS A 102 3.06 -1.15 6.23
N ALA A 103 3.03 0.18 6.13
CA ALA A 103 3.08 0.86 4.84
C ALA A 103 4.42 0.61 4.12
N GLU A 104 5.54 0.64 4.86
CA GLU A 104 6.87 0.33 4.31
C GLU A 104 6.99 -1.12 3.86
N GLU A 105 6.51 -2.07 4.66
CA GLU A 105 6.48 -3.51 4.30
C GLU A 105 5.68 -3.74 3.01
N ASN A 106 4.48 -3.14 2.90
CA ASN A 106 3.67 -3.23 1.69
C ASN A 106 4.37 -2.60 0.48
N LYS A 107 5.02 -1.43 0.63
CA LYS A 107 5.78 -0.79 -0.45
C LYS A 107 6.97 -1.64 -0.89
N HIS A 108 7.70 -2.21 0.06
CA HIS A 108 8.84 -3.07 -0.25
C HIS A 108 8.41 -4.32 -1.02
N PHE A 109 7.32 -4.95 -0.61
CA PHE A 109 6.77 -6.09 -1.31
C PHE A 109 6.23 -5.70 -2.70
N ALA A 110 5.53 -4.56 -2.81
CA ALA A 110 5.10 -4.01 -4.09
C ALA A 110 6.26 -3.79 -5.07
N ALA A 111 7.37 -3.24 -4.59
CA ALA A 111 8.56 -3.02 -5.42
C ALA A 111 9.14 -4.33 -5.97
N LYS A 112 9.18 -5.41 -5.17
CA LYS A 112 9.60 -6.73 -5.64
C LYS A 112 8.66 -7.28 -6.73
N CYS A 113 7.34 -7.15 -6.54
CA CYS A 113 6.36 -7.57 -7.54
C CYS A 113 6.46 -6.74 -8.82
N HIS A 114 6.75 -5.44 -8.71
CA HIS A 114 6.98 -4.56 -9.85
C HIS A 114 8.21 -4.98 -10.67
N ASP A 115 9.35 -5.27 -10.01
CA ASP A 115 10.55 -5.75 -10.69
C ASP A 115 10.26 -7.07 -11.43
N LEU A 116 9.58 -8.00 -10.76
CA LEU A 116 9.23 -9.27 -11.36
C LEU A 116 8.29 -9.10 -12.56
N ARG A 117 7.29 -8.21 -12.46
CA ARG A 117 6.41 -7.86 -13.58
C ARG A 117 7.21 -7.35 -14.78
N ASN A 118 8.15 -6.44 -14.56
CA ASN A 118 8.98 -5.88 -15.64
C ASN A 118 9.85 -6.95 -16.32
N ARG A 119 10.32 -7.94 -15.57
CA ARG A 119 11.05 -9.09 -16.12
C ARG A 119 10.17 -9.99 -16.98
N TYR A 120 8.92 -10.25 -16.56
CA TYR A 120 7.94 -10.94 -17.39
C TYR A 120 7.62 -10.16 -18.66
N GLU A 121 7.45 -8.84 -18.56
CA GLU A 121 7.20 -7.95 -19.70
C GLU A 121 8.34 -8.01 -20.72
N SER A 122 9.58 -7.93 -20.25
CA SER A 122 10.76 -8.05 -21.12
C SER A 122 10.80 -9.40 -21.84
N LEU A 123 10.59 -10.50 -21.11
CA LEU A 123 10.59 -11.85 -21.71
C LEU A 123 9.48 -12.00 -22.75
N LEU A 124 8.27 -11.50 -22.46
CA LEU A 124 7.16 -11.51 -23.41
C LEU A 124 7.50 -10.71 -24.67
N GLY A 125 8.15 -9.55 -24.52
CA GLY A 125 8.63 -8.73 -25.63
C GLY A 125 9.66 -9.44 -26.51
N ASP A 126 10.64 -10.10 -25.87
CA ASP A 126 11.70 -10.84 -26.55
C ASP A 126 11.17 -12.04 -27.34
N ILE A 127 10.19 -12.75 -26.80
CA ILE A 127 9.52 -13.86 -27.48
C ILE A 127 8.70 -13.33 -28.66
N LYS A 128 7.94 -12.28 -28.45
CA LYS A 128 7.05 -11.72 -29.49
C LYS A 128 7.81 -11.12 -30.67
N SER A 129 8.93 -10.44 -30.38
CA SER A 129 9.84 -9.88 -31.41
C SER A 129 10.66 -10.94 -32.13
N GLY A 130 10.68 -12.21 -31.65
CA GLY A 130 11.46 -13.27 -32.23
C GLY A 130 12.93 -13.24 -31.86
N ILE A 131 13.34 -12.41 -30.91
CA ILE A 131 14.71 -12.37 -30.35
C ILE A 131 15.02 -13.73 -29.72
N ILE A 132 14.05 -14.31 -29.00
CA ILE A 132 14.13 -15.64 -28.42
C ILE A 132 13.09 -16.52 -29.11
N ALA A 133 13.54 -17.40 -29.99
CA ALA A 133 12.68 -18.32 -30.76
C ALA A 133 12.77 -19.79 -30.28
N ASP A 134 13.84 -20.16 -29.54
CA ASP A 134 14.03 -21.50 -29.05
C ASP A 134 13.14 -21.77 -27.81
N SER A 135 12.23 -22.75 -27.94
CA SER A 135 11.31 -23.11 -26.87
C SER A 135 12.01 -23.66 -25.63
N ALA A 136 13.18 -24.29 -25.75
CA ALA A 136 13.95 -24.77 -24.59
C ALA A 136 14.53 -23.60 -23.79
N VAL A 137 15.03 -22.56 -24.47
CA VAL A 137 15.51 -21.33 -23.83
C VAL A 137 14.37 -20.62 -23.13
N ILE A 138 13.21 -20.52 -23.79
CA ILE A 138 12.01 -19.88 -23.21
C ILE A 138 11.56 -20.62 -21.94
N CYS A 139 11.53 -21.96 -21.97
CA CYS A 139 11.19 -22.77 -20.78
C CYS A 139 12.16 -22.49 -19.62
N LYS A 140 13.47 -22.46 -19.89
CA LYS A 140 14.47 -22.19 -18.86
C LYS A 140 14.27 -20.80 -18.22
N LEU A 141 14.08 -19.76 -19.03
CA LEU A 141 13.88 -18.40 -18.53
C LEU A 141 12.56 -18.27 -17.75
N ARG A 142 11.48 -18.95 -18.20
CA ARG A 142 10.22 -19.04 -17.46
C ARG A 142 10.42 -19.67 -16.08
N ASP A 143 11.18 -20.78 -16.00
CA ASP A 143 11.40 -21.49 -14.75
C ASP A 143 12.28 -20.67 -13.80
N GLU A 144 13.29 -19.98 -14.30
CA GLU A 144 14.09 -19.02 -13.51
C GLU A 144 13.21 -17.88 -12.93
N LEU A 145 12.29 -17.34 -13.71
CA LEU A 145 11.35 -16.32 -13.22
C LEU A 145 10.35 -16.89 -12.20
N ALA A 146 9.89 -18.13 -12.40
CA ALA A 146 9.02 -18.80 -11.43
C ALA A 146 9.73 -19.07 -10.10
N ASP A 147 11.00 -19.41 -10.13
CA ASP A 147 11.81 -19.59 -8.93
C ASP A 147 12.02 -18.26 -8.18
N MET A 148 12.30 -17.16 -8.90
CA MET A 148 12.34 -15.82 -8.30
C MET A 148 11.01 -15.44 -7.68
N GLU A 149 9.88 -15.70 -8.36
CA GLU A 149 8.54 -15.47 -7.82
C GLU A 149 8.33 -16.24 -6.52
N ASN A 150 8.65 -17.54 -6.50
CA ASN A 150 8.53 -18.39 -5.33
C ASN A 150 9.38 -17.88 -4.16
N GLN A 151 10.62 -17.43 -4.41
CA GLN A 151 11.48 -16.83 -3.39
C GLN A 151 10.87 -15.57 -2.80
N ILE A 152 10.34 -14.66 -3.62
CA ILE A 152 9.69 -13.43 -3.15
C ILE A 152 8.52 -13.73 -2.22
N TYR A 153 7.70 -14.73 -2.56
CA TYR A 153 6.56 -15.11 -1.74
C TYR A 153 6.93 -15.97 -0.52
N ALA A 154 8.03 -16.71 -0.56
CA ALA A 154 8.53 -17.50 0.57
C ALA A 154 9.29 -16.65 1.61
N ASP A 155 10.18 -15.78 1.16
CA ASP A 155 11.04 -14.95 2.04
C ASP A 155 10.27 -13.82 2.73
N SER A 156 9.21 -13.34 2.08
CA SER A 156 8.41 -12.24 2.61
C SER A 156 7.08 -12.83 3.06
N ALA A 157 6.81 -12.81 4.37
CA ALA A 157 5.43 -12.99 4.83
C ALA A 157 4.59 -11.99 4.04
N THR A 158 3.79 -12.47 3.07
CA THR A 158 3.02 -11.60 2.18
C THR A 158 2.19 -10.64 3.03
N PRO A 159 2.41 -9.32 2.95
CA PRO A 159 1.73 -8.39 3.82
C PRO A 159 0.21 -8.47 3.62
N HIS A 160 -0.53 -8.43 4.72
CA HIS A 160 -1.98 -8.52 4.68
C HIS A 160 -2.59 -7.35 3.89
N THR A 161 -3.55 -7.65 3.02
CA THR A 161 -4.28 -6.67 2.21
C THR A 161 -5.76 -6.64 2.59
N SER A 162 -6.34 -5.45 2.58
CA SER A 162 -7.76 -5.25 2.88
C SER A 162 -8.61 -5.27 1.60
N ASN A 163 -9.89 -5.63 1.74
CA ASN A 163 -10.85 -5.53 0.65
C ASN A 163 -10.94 -4.11 0.05
N LYS A 164 -10.63 -3.07 0.84
CA LYS A 164 -10.57 -1.69 0.36
C LYS A 164 -9.40 -1.47 -0.59
N ALA A 165 -8.23 -2.04 -0.29
CA ALA A 165 -7.08 -2.00 -1.18
C ALA A 165 -7.35 -2.72 -2.50
N VAL A 166 -7.99 -3.89 -2.45
CA VAL A 166 -8.37 -4.66 -3.64
C VAL A 166 -9.34 -3.86 -4.53
N LYS A 167 -10.38 -3.23 -3.95
CA LYS A 167 -11.33 -2.40 -4.71
C LYS A 167 -10.63 -1.20 -5.36
N LEU A 168 -9.71 -0.55 -4.63
CA LEU A 168 -8.95 0.58 -5.14
C LEU A 168 -7.99 0.17 -6.26
N ALA A 169 -7.32 -0.98 -6.12
CA ALA A 169 -6.46 -1.55 -7.15
C ALA A 169 -7.25 -1.88 -8.41
N ARG A 170 -8.43 -2.50 -8.26
CA ARG A 170 -9.33 -2.79 -9.39
C ARG A 170 -9.70 -1.52 -10.15
N SER A 171 -10.09 -0.47 -9.45
CA SER A 171 -10.38 0.83 -10.07
C SER A 171 -9.18 1.43 -10.81
N ARG A 172 -7.96 1.21 -10.35
CA ARG A 172 -6.74 1.72 -11.01
C ARG A 172 -6.35 0.91 -12.24
N LEU A 173 -6.47 -0.41 -12.17
CA LEU A 173 -6.06 -1.30 -13.26
C LEU A 173 -7.10 -1.38 -14.39
N LEU A 174 -8.38 -1.47 -14.03
CA LEU A 174 -9.46 -1.74 -14.99
C LEU A 174 -10.32 -0.49 -15.28
N GLY A 175 -10.09 0.61 -14.54
CA GLY A 175 -10.95 1.79 -14.64
C GLY A 175 -12.38 1.46 -14.22
N SER A 176 -13.36 1.85 -15.05
CA SER A 176 -14.78 1.54 -14.84
C SER A 176 -15.22 0.19 -15.43
N TYR A 177 -14.31 -0.59 -16.00
CA TYR A 177 -14.66 -1.88 -16.60
C TYR A 177 -14.97 -2.91 -15.52
N GLU A 178 -16.20 -3.38 -15.48
CA GLU A 178 -16.63 -4.55 -14.72
C GLU A 178 -16.41 -5.83 -15.52
N SER A 179 -15.20 -6.05 -16.02
CA SER A 179 -14.85 -7.30 -16.67
C SER A 179 -14.87 -8.45 -15.65
N GLN A 180 -15.58 -9.51 -15.96
CA GLN A 180 -15.73 -10.69 -15.10
C GLN A 180 -14.99 -11.92 -15.62
N THR A 181 -14.34 -11.83 -16.78
CA THR A 181 -13.66 -12.98 -17.40
C THR A 181 -12.14 -12.81 -17.34
N THR A 182 -11.45 -13.91 -17.04
CA THR A 182 -9.97 -13.93 -16.94
C THR A 182 -9.30 -13.45 -18.23
N ASP A 183 -9.84 -13.81 -19.40
CA ASP A 183 -9.27 -13.41 -20.70
C ASP A 183 -9.43 -11.90 -20.97
N GLU A 184 -10.52 -11.28 -20.52
CA GLU A 184 -10.72 -9.83 -20.62
C GLU A 184 -9.82 -9.07 -19.65
N GLU A 185 -9.60 -9.58 -18.45
CA GLU A 185 -8.65 -9.01 -17.50
C GLU A 185 -7.21 -9.06 -18.04
N ILE A 186 -6.80 -10.18 -18.63
CA ILE A 186 -5.50 -10.31 -19.29
C ILE A 186 -5.36 -9.25 -20.40
N ARG A 187 -6.34 -9.15 -21.29
CA ARG A 187 -6.32 -8.15 -22.37
C ARG A 187 -6.32 -6.71 -21.87
N ALA A 188 -6.98 -6.42 -20.75
CA ALA A 188 -7.00 -5.07 -20.18
C ALA A 188 -5.68 -4.66 -19.52
N ILE A 189 -4.92 -5.63 -18.99
CA ILE A 189 -3.70 -5.37 -18.22
C ILE A 189 -2.44 -5.56 -19.04
N VAL A 190 -2.43 -6.53 -19.96
CA VAL A 190 -1.28 -6.76 -20.84
C VAL A 190 -1.20 -5.64 -21.89
N PRO A 191 -0.03 -4.95 -22.02
CA PRO A 191 0.14 -3.92 -23.03
C PRO A 191 -0.21 -4.43 -24.45
N LEU A 192 -0.89 -3.60 -25.26
CA LEU A 192 -1.37 -3.99 -26.59
C LEU A 192 -0.27 -4.59 -27.49
N HIS A 193 0.96 -4.07 -27.38
CA HIS A 193 2.10 -4.54 -28.17
C HIS A 193 2.56 -5.96 -27.77
N LEU A 194 2.15 -6.47 -26.59
CA LEU A 194 2.46 -7.82 -26.11
C LEU A 194 1.31 -8.81 -26.31
N GLN A 195 0.07 -8.35 -26.58
CA GLN A 195 -1.06 -9.24 -26.79
C GLN A 195 -0.88 -10.07 -28.07
N ILE A 196 -1.20 -11.37 -28.00
CA ILE A 196 -1.31 -12.24 -29.17
C ILE A 196 -2.74 -12.15 -29.68
N LEU A 197 -2.90 -11.71 -30.93
CA LEU A 197 -4.18 -11.69 -31.64
C LEU A 197 -4.59 -13.09 -32.06
#